data_b7d51c0a78c9868980af557a88ba47ed
#
_entry.id   b7d51c0a78c9868980af557a88ba47ed
#
_cell.length_a   1.000
_cell.length_b   1.000
_cell.length_c   1.000
_cell.angle_alpha   90.00
_cell.angle_beta   90.00
_cell.angle_gamma   90.00
#
_symmetry.space_group_name_H-M   'P 1'
#
loop_
_entity.id
_entity.type
_entity.pdbx_description
1 polymer ?
#
loop_
_entity_poly.entity_id
_entity_poly.type
_entity_poly.pdbx_seq_one_letter_code
_entity_poly.pdbx_strand_id
1 'polypeptide(L)'
;KKVDEHKDCLKQIDTLKQKLSKIFTKRKALIDKLNKAKKGILNLRLSKIAELNSELKGSIKITLKAGGITDDYEQLLKNALKGSNMRYNAIIPAITQNFPPDKLASIIRSRDAETLKRISGIDKERADALIAALSLSEDIFEIEKLYCPDLPDFHLRIDIRDGKGNVSRNDYRKTEELSTGQRCTAVLPIAFSVSQNPLIIDQPEDNLDNKYISDSIREIITSQREKRQLIFIT
;
A
#
# COMPACT_ATOMS: atom_id res chain seq x y z
N LYS A 1 -59.36 16.64 -0.12
CA LYS A 1 -58.43 16.55 -1.30
C LYS A 1 -57.03 16.94 -0.96
N LYS A 2 -56.68 18.19 -0.57
CA LYS A 2 -55.32 18.62 -0.17
C LYS A 2 -54.77 17.87 1.06
N VAL A 3 -55.64 17.55 2.04
CA VAL A 3 -55.26 16.78 3.25
C VAL A 3 -54.89 15.35 2.91
N ASP A 4 -55.61 14.71 1.97
CA ASP A 4 -55.37 13.35 1.57
C ASP A 4 -54.08 13.23 0.72
N GLU A 5 -53.85 14.19 -0.17
CA GLU A 5 -52.58 14.35 -0.91
C GLU A 5 -51.38 14.47 0.01
N HIS A 6 -51.48 15.26 1.11
CA HIS A 6 -50.46 15.41 2.14
C HIS A 6 -50.19 14.07 2.88
N LYS A 7 -51.23 13.37 3.27
CA LYS A 7 -51.09 12.06 3.95
C LYS A 7 -50.43 11.01 3.06
N ASP A 8 -50.76 11.02 1.78
CA ASP A 8 -50.12 10.08 0.82
C ASP A 8 -48.67 10.43 0.57
N CYS A 9 -48.33 11.71 0.50
CA CYS A 9 -46.94 12.17 0.41
C CYS A 9 -46.12 11.75 1.64
N LEU A 10 -46.66 11.90 2.85
CA LEU A 10 -46.01 11.46 4.10
C LEU A 10 -45.75 9.97 4.12
N LYS A 11 -46.74 9.14 3.69
CA LYS A 11 -46.56 7.69 3.57
C LYS A 11 -45.47 7.31 2.57
N GLN A 12 -45.38 8.02 1.44
CA GLN A 12 -44.34 7.80 0.45
C GLN A 12 -42.95 8.16 1.03
N ILE A 13 -42.84 9.28 1.74
CA ILE A 13 -41.59 9.69 2.43
C ILE A 13 -41.16 8.63 3.43
N ASP A 14 -42.05 8.10 4.25
CA ASP A 14 -41.72 7.07 5.24
C ASP A 14 -41.29 5.76 4.55
N THR A 15 -41.96 5.37 3.47
CA THR A 15 -41.54 4.21 2.68
C THR A 15 -40.16 4.37 2.08
N LEU A 16 -39.85 5.54 1.54
CA LEU A 16 -38.52 5.86 0.98
C LEU A 16 -37.46 5.88 2.06
N LYS A 17 -37.73 6.45 3.22
CA LYS A 17 -36.79 6.44 4.38
C LYS A 17 -36.47 4.99 4.82
N GLN A 18 -37.49 4.12 4.90
CA GLN A 18 -37.27 2.71 5.24
C GLN A 18 -36.44 1.97 4.18
N LYS A 19 -36.71 2.20 2.89
CA LYS A 19 -35.90 1.63 1.80
C LYS A 19 -34.46 2.10 1.87
N LEU A 20 -34.25 3.39 2.09
CA LEU A 20 -32.94 4.00 2.21
C LEU A 20 -32.15 3.41 3.40
N SER A 21 -32.79 3.28 4.57
CA SER A 21 -32.20 2.65 5.76
C SER A 21 -31.74 1.21 5.49
N LYS A 22 -32.59 0.42 4.80
CA LYS A 22 -32.23 -0.96 4.41
C LYS A 22 -31.03 -1.01 3.46
N ILE A 23 -30.96 -0.07 2.50
CA ILE A 23 -29.84 0.02 1.56
C ILE A 23 -28.55 0.39 2.32
N PHE A 24 -28.58 1.37 3.21
CA PHE A 24 -27.43 1.75 4.02
C PHE A 24 -26.92 0.60 4.91
N THR A 25 -27.83 -0.15 5.53
CA THR A 25 -27.46 -1.32 6.34
C THR A 25 -26.79 -2.40 5.48
N LYS A 26 -27.36 -2.74 4.32
CA LYS A 26 -26.73 -3.68 3.40
C LYS A 26 -25.37 -3.22 2.90
N ARG A 27 -25.27 -1.93 2.54
CA ARG A 27 -24.00 -1.33 2.09
C ARG A 27 -22.94 -1.41 3.17
N LYS A 28 -23.26 -1.03 4.41
CA LYS A 28 -22.34 -1.13 5.53
C LYS A 28 -21.82 -2.55 5.70
N ALA A 29 -22.68 -3.53 5.69
CA ALA A 29 -22.30 -4.94 5.80
C ALA A 29 -21.36 -5.41 4.67
N LEU A 30 -21.56 -4.90 3.43
CA LEU A 30 -20.67 -5.20 2.30
C LEU A 30 -19.31 -4.53 2.43
N ILE A 31 -19.25 -3.28 2.87
CA ILE A 31 -17.99 -2.57 3.14
C ILE A 31 -17.21 -3.27 4.27
N ASP A 32 -17.87 -3.69 5.32
CA ASP A 32 -17.24 -4.45 6.42
C ASP A 32 -16.64 -5.77 5.93
N LYS A 33 -17.35 -6.49 5.05
CA LYS A 33 -16.82 -7.71 4.40
C LYS A 33 -15.61 -7.40 3.51
N LEU A 34 -15.68 -6.34 2.71
CA LEU A 34 -14.58 -5.90 1.85
C LEU A 34 -13.33 -5.57 2.69
N ASN A 35 -13.49 -4.79 3.74
CA ASN A 35 -12.39 -4.41 4.62
C ASN A 35 -11.79 -5.63 5.34
N LYS A 36 -12.63 -6.59 5.75
CA LYS A 36 -12.15 -7.87 6.30
C LYS A 36 -11.32 -8.67 5.30
N ALA A 37 -11.75 -8.72 4.04
CA ALA A 37 -11.00 -9.39 2.97
C ALA A 37 -9.65 -8.68 2.69
N LYS A 38 -9.64 -7.34 2.57
CA LYS A 38 -8.41 -6.53 2.42
C LYS A 38 -7.43 -6.80 3.55
N LYS A 39 -7.91 -6.81 4.80
CA LYS A 39 -7.09 -7.13 5.98
C LYS A 39 -6.56 -8.57 5.95
N GLY A 40 -7.35 -9.51 5.48
CA GLY A 40 -6.92 -10.90 5.28
C GLY A 40 -5.75 -11.01 4.31
N ILE A 41 -5.84 -10.34 3.16
CA ILE A 41 -4.76 -10.30 2.15
C ILE A 41 -3.50 -9.67 2.75
N LEU A 42 -3.62 -8.55 3.45
CA LEU A 42 -2.48 -7.90 4.11
C LEU A 42 -1.80 -8.83 5.11
N ASN A 43 -2.56 -9.52 5.96
CA ASN A 43 -2.01 -10.45 6.94
C ASN A 43 -1.26 -11.62 6.28
N LEU A 44 -1.79 -12.19 5.18
CA LEU A 44 -1.11 -13.22 4.41
C LEU A 44 0.23 -12.71 3.83
N ARG A 45 0.26 -11.50 3.29
CA ARG A 45 1.48 -10.86 2.78
C ARG A 45 2.50 -10.65 3.90
N LEU A 46 2.07 -10.10 5.04
CA LEU A 46 2.95 -9.90 6.20
C LEU A 46 3.52 -11.22 6.74
N SER A 47 2.71 -12.27 6.79
CA SER A 47 3.16 -13.61 7.19
C SER A 47 4.23 -14.14 6.22
N LYS A 48 4.01 -14.00 4.89
CA LYS A 48 4.98 -14.42 3.89
C LYS A 48 6.27 -13.61 3.93
N ILE A 49 6.18 -12.32 4.19
CA ILE A 49 7.35 -11.44 4.37
C ILE A 49 8.14 -11.85 5.62
N ALA A 50 7.48 -12.21 6.71
CA ALA A 50 8.16 -12.68 7.92
C ALA A 50 8.92 -13.99 7.66
N GLU A 51 8.32 -14.93 6.92
CA GLU A 51 8.96 -16.17 6.47
C GLU A 51 10.20 -15.87 5.62
N LEU A 52 10.06 -15.04 4.57
CA LEU A 52 11.15 -14.65 3.69
C LEU A 52 12.28 -13.95 4.46
N ASN A 53 11.98 -13.02 5.35
CA ASN A 53 12.99 -12.35 6.16
C ASN A 53 13.75 -13.33 7.06
N SER A 54 13.11 -14.37 7.55
CA SER A 54 13.76 -15.45 8.31
C SER A 54 14.74 -16.24 7.44
N GLU A 55 14.32 -16.60 6.21
CA GLU A 55 15.17 -17.34 5.26
C GLU A 55 16.38 -16.51 4.78
N LEU A 56 16.20 -15.20 4.59
CA LEU A 56 17.22 -14.27 4.12
C LEU A 56 18.28 -13.92 5.19
N LYS A 57 18.12 -14.40 6.44
CA LYS A 57 19.08 -14.27 7.54
C LYS A 57 19.65 -12.86 7.73
N GLY A 58 18.84 -11.85 7.45
CA GLY A 58 19.21 -10.44 7.61
C GLY A 58 20.10 -9.87 6.50
N SER A 59 20.44 -10.60 5.45
CA SER A 59 21.12 -10.05 4.26
C SER A 59 20.25 -9.04 3.52
N ILE A 60 18.95 -9.33 3.49
CA ILE A 60 17.92 -8.45 2.94
C ILE A 60 16.80 -8.36 3.97
N LYS A 61 16.26 -7.16 4.13
CA LYS A 61 15.07 -6.90 4.94
C LYS A 61 13.95 -6.43 4.03
N ILE A 62 12.86 -7.16 4.01
CA ILE A 62 11.64 -6.80 3.28
C ILE A 62 10.67 -6.18 4.27
N THR A 63 10.13 -5.00 3.93
CA THR A 63 9.05 -4.35 4.67
C THR A 63 7.85 -4.12 3.75
N LEU A 64 6.67 -3.87 4.31
CA LEU A 64 5.45 -3.66 3.55
C LEU A 64 4.73 -2.43 4.09
N LYS A 65 4.53 -1.44 3.23
CA LYS A 65 3.66 -0.31 3.51
C LYS A 65 2.25 -0.65 3.03
N ALA A 66 1.34 -0.87 3.97
CA ALA A 66 -0.06 -1.17 3.65
C ALA A 66 -0.69 -0.01 2.87
N GLY A 67 -1.33 -0.31 1.73
CA GLY A 67 -1.94 0.69 0.86
C GLY A 67 -0.96 1.75 0.35
N GLY A 68 0.32 1.41 0.20
CA GLY A 68 1.38 2.37 -0.13
C GLY A 68 1.37 2.86 -1.58
N ILE A 69 0.68 2.18 -2.50
CA ILE A 69 0.52 2.60 -3.89
C ILE A 69 -0.77 3.40 -3.99
N THR A 70 -0.66 4.73 -4.16
CA THR A 70 -1.76 5.69 -4.04
C THR A 70 -2.13 6.39 -5.35
N ASP A 71 -1.56 6.02 -6.48
CA ASP A 71 -1.75 6.72 -7.76
C ASP A 71 -3.22 6.81 -8.18
N ASP A 72 -3.94 5.69 -8.14
CA ASP A 72 -5.37 5.64 -8.47
C ASP A 72 -6.20 6.46 -7.47
N TYR A 73 -5.80 6.45 -6.20
CA TYR A 73 -6.46 7.22 -5.14
C TYR A 73 -6.28 8.72 -5.36
N GLU A 74 -5.06 9.14 -5.66
CA GLU A 74 -4.77 10.54 -5.99
C GLU A 74 -5.53 10.99 -7.23
N GLN A 75 -5.56 10.15 -8.27
CA GLN A 75 -6.29 10.47 -9.49
C GLN A 75 -7.80 10.59 -9.25
N LEU A 76 -8.38 9.69 -8.46
CA LEU A 76 -9.79 9.74 -8.08
C LEU A 76 -10.11 11.01 -7.29
N LEU A 77 -9.27 11.39 -6.33
CA LEU A 77 -9.43 12.64 -5.58
C LEU A 77 -9.28 13.88 -6.48
N LYS A 78 -8.33 13.89 -7.42
CA LYS A 78 -8.18 14.98 -8.40
C LYS A 78 -9.45 15.15 -9.23
N ASN A 79 -10.04 14.05 -9.69
CA ASN A 79 -11.27 14.08 -10.47
C ASN A 79 -12.46 14.58 -9.62
N ALA A 80 -12.62 14.06 -8.40
CA ALA A 80 -13.69 14.43 -7.48
C ALA A 80 -13.63 15.91 -7.04
N LEU A 81 -12.44 16.51 -6.99
CA LEU A 81 -12.23 17.89 -6.59
C LEU A 81 -12.14 18.86 -7.77
N LYS A 82 -12.23 18.38 -8.99
CA LYS A 82 -12.22 19.22 -10.19
C LYS A 82 -13.41 20.18 -10.17
N GLY A 83 -13.12 21.47 -10.33
CA GLY A 83 -14.15 22.52 -10.28
C GLY A 83 -14.49 23.05 -8.87
N SER A 84 -13.86 22.55 -7.80
CA SER A 84 -14.11 22.98 -6.42
C SER A 84 -13.43 24.30 -6.02
N ASN A 85 -12.72 24.97 -6.92
CA ASN A 85 -11.88 26.15 -6.66
C ASN A 85 -10.80 25.97 -5.57
N MET A 86 -10.52 24.72 -5.18
CA MET A 86 -9.49 24.38 -4.20
C MET A 86 -8.13 24.16 -4.86
N ARG A 87 -7.05 24.55 -4.19
CA ARG A 87 -5.68 24.17 -4.57
C ARG A 87 -5.38 22.72 -4.11
N TYR A 88 -6.11 21.75 -4.68
CA TYR A 88 -6.09 20.35 -4.24
C TYR A 88 -4.76 19.63 -4.48
N ASN A 89 -3.91 20.10 -5.40
CA ASN A 89 -2.61 19.45 -5.67
C ASN A 89 -1.68 19.39 -4.45
N ALA A 90 -1.77 20.39 -3.54
CA ALA A 90 -1.00 20.38 -2.30
C ALA A 90 -1.68 19.56 -1.18
N ILE A 91 -3.00 19.39 -1.26
CA ILE A 91 -3.81 18.72 -0.23
C ILE A 91 -3.84 17.22 -0.44
N ILE A 92 -3.95 16.77 -1.70
CA ILE A 92 -4.09 15.35 -2.04
C ILE A 92 -2.96 14.49 -1.49
N PRO A 93 -1.66 14.84 -1.64
CA PRO A 93 -0.58 14.04 -1.04
C PRO A 93 -0.68 13.94 0.49
N ALA A 94 -1.05 15.03 1.16
CA ALA A 94 -1.23 15.03 2.61
C ALA A 94 -2.41 14.13 3.04
N ILE A 95 -3.45 14.03 2.23
CA ILE A 95 -4.59 13.14 2.49
C ILE A 95 -4.23 11.68 2.22
N THR A 96 -3.67 11.38 1.04
CA THR A 96 -3.40 10.00 0.61
C THR A 96 -2.33 9.32 1.44
N GLN A 97 -1.37 10.09 1.97
CA GLN A 97 -0.33 9.58 2.87
C GLN A 97 -0.84 9.22 4.27
N ASN A 98 -1.89 9.92 4.74
CA ASN A 98 -2.35 9.81 6.11
C ASN A 98 -3.68 9.08 6.27
N PHE A 99 -4.48 8.99 5.23
CA PHE A 99 -5.80 8.37 5.30
C PHE A 99 -5.99 7.30 4.23
N PRO A 100 -6.24 6.05 4.63
CA PRO A 100 -6.81 5.05 3.72
C PRO A 100 -8.15 5.53 3.16
N PRO A 101 -8.53 5.13 1.92
CA PRO A 101 -9.74 5.62 1.25
C PRO A 101 -11.03 5.45 2.06
N ASP A 102 -11.22 4.31 2.70
CA ASP A 102 -12.40 4.02 3.54
C ASP A 102 -12.47 4.92 4.78
N LYS A 103 -11.31 5.27 5.36
CA LYS A 103 -11.23 6.20 6.49
C LYS A 103 -11.54 7.62 6.08
N LEU A 104 -10.99 8.07 4.95
CA LEU A 104 -11.36 9.39 4.40
C LEU A 104 -12.88 9.46 4.16
N ALA A 105 -13.46 8.48 3.49
CA ALA A 105 -14.89 8.45 3.22
C ALA A 105 -15.74 8.50 4.52
N SER A 106 -15.29 7.83 5.58
CA SER A 106 -15.95 7.89 6.90
C SER A 106 -15.89 9.27 7.50
N ILE A 107 -14.72 9.93 7.47
CA ILE A 107 -14.49 11.29 7.99
C ILE A 107 -15.34 12.31 7.23
N ILE A 108 -15.40 12.23 5.91
CA ILE A 108 -16.21 13.10 5.07
C ILE A 108 -17.70 12.98 5.44
N ARG A 109 -18.22 11.75 5.65
CA ARG A 109 -19.62 11.52 6.03
C ARG A 109 -19.94 12.01 7.43
N SER A 110 -19.01 11.86 8.38
CA SER A 110 -19.17 12.38 9.74
C SER A 110 -18.92 13.89 9.85
N ARG A 111 -18.43 14.53 8.78
CA ARG A 111 -18.03 15.95 8.73
C ARG A 111 -16.99 16.30 9.79
N ASP A 112 -16.06 15.40 10.06
CA ASP A 112 -15.03 15.56 11.10
C ASP A 112 -13.79 16.31 10.56
N ALA A 113 -13.91 17.63 10.43
CA ALA A 113 -12.83 18.51 9.98
C ALA A 113 -11.64 18.54 10.96
N GLU A 114 -11.90 18.36 12.26
CA GLU A 114 -10.83 18.38 13.26
C GLU A 114 -9.89 17.18 13.12
N THR A 115 -10.42 15.99 12.84
CA THR A 115 -9.60 14.81 12.56
C THR A 115 -8.79 14.98 11.27
N LEU A 116 -9.38 15.54 10.21
CA LEU A 116 -8.64 15.85 8.97
C LEU A 116 -7.48 16.79 9.25
N LYS A 117 -7.74 17.93 9.91
CA LYS A 117 -6.71 18.91 10.27
C LYS A 117 -5.59 18.29 11.09
N ARG A 118 -5.93 17.57 12.17
CA ARG A 118 -4.96 17.01 13.11
C ARG A 118 -4.02 16.00 12.47
N ILE A 119 -4.51 15.15 11.57
CA ILE A 119 -3.76 14.03 11.01
C ILE A 119 -3.03 14.44 9.72
N SER A 120 -3.66 15.19 8.82
CA SER A 120 -3.04 15.58 7.55
C SER A 120 -2.22 16.87 7.63
N GLY A 121 -2.37 17.64 8.70
CA GLY A 121 -1.70 18.94 8.84
C GLY A 121 -2.27 20.06 7.97
N ILE A 122 -3.39 19.83 7.25
CA ILE A 122 -4.08 20.89 6.53
C ILE A 122 -4.80 21.82 7.52
N ASP A 123 -4.99 23.08 7.13
CA ASP A 123 -5.77 24.02 7.96
C ASP A 123 -7.27 23.66 7.97
N LYS A 124 -7.98 24.26 8.93
CA LYS A 124 -9.42 23.99 9.13
C LYS A 124 -10.26 24.41 7.92
N GLU A 125 -9.94 25.53 7.31
CA GLU A 125 -10.68 26.07 6.16
C GLU A 125 -10.59 25.10 4.96
N ARG A 126 -9.40 24.56 4.69
CA ARG A 126 -9.20 23.53 3.65
C ARG A 126 -9.88 22.21 4.00
N ALA A 127 -9.88 21.82 5.28
CA ALA A 127 -10.57 20.62 5.73
C ALA A 127 -12.10 20.74 5.54
N ASP A 128 -12.69 21.87 5.92
CA ASP A 128 -14.11 22.15 5.73
C ASP A 128 -14.48 22.20 4.24
N ALA A 129 -13.66 22.85 3.41
CA ALA A 129 -13.87 22.90 1.96
C ALA A 129 -13.76 21.50 1.30
N LEU A 130 -12.82 20.67 1.73
CA LEU A 130 -12.68 19.29 1.26
C LEU A 130 -13.92 18.46 1.61
N ILE A 131 -14.41 18.58 2.86
CA ILE A 131 -15.62 17.90 3.31
C ILE A 131 -16.81 18.36 2.49
N ALA A 132 -16.98 19.68 2.29
CA ALA A 132 -18.08 20.23 1.51
C ALA A 132 -18.08 19.70 0.07
N ALA A 133 -16.93 19.73 -0.60
CA ALA A 133 -16.78 19.26 -1.98
C ALA A 133 -17.08 17.76 -2.12
N LEU A 134 -16.47 16.91 -1.28
CA LEU A 134 -16.64 15.46 -1.37
C LEU A 134 -17.99 14.97 -0.84
N SER A 135 -18.63 15.67 0.08
CA SER A 135 -19.96 15.28 0.59
C SER A 135 -21.05 15.38 -0.48
N LEU A 136 -20.87 16.22 -1.49
CA LEU A 136 -21.81 16.41 -2.59
C LEU A 136 -21.48 15.54 -3.82
N SER A 137 -20.28 14.95 -3.84
CA SER A 137 -19.84 14.12 -4.95
C SER A 137 -20.27 12.67 -4.79
N GLU A 138 -20.73 12.04 -5.89
CA GLU A 138 -20.96 10.60 -5.94
C GLU A 138 -19.64 9.81 -5.84
N ASP A 139 -18.49 10.45 -6.13
CA ASP A 139 -17.17 9.83 -6.04
C ASP A 139 -16.81 9.35 -4.63
N ILE A 140 -17.49 9.86 -3.58
CA ILE A 140 -17.30 9.39 -2.21
C ILE A 140 -17.56 7.88 -2.08
N PHE A 141 -18.44 7.31 -2.91
CA PHE A 141 -18.73 5.88 -2.92
C PHE A 141 -17.62 5.08 -3.61
N GLU A 142 -17.01 5.66 -4.65
CA GLU A 142 -15.86 5.09 -5.33
C GLU A 142 -14.62 5.11 -4.43
N ILE A 143 -14.38 6.25 -3.74
CA ILE A 143 -13.31 6.41 -2.76
C ILE A 143 -13.44 5.34 -1.67
N GLU A 144 -14.62 5.14 -1.07
CA GLU A 144 -14.79 4.20 0.04
C GLU A 144 -14.46 2.74 -0.32
N LYS A 145 -14.75 2.31 -1.54
CA LYS A 145 -14.46 0.94 -1.99
C LYS A 145 -13.06 0.74 -2.57
N LEU A 146 -12.35 1.83 -2.87
CA LEU A 146 -11.05 1.78 -3.52
C LEU A 146 -10.07 0.92 -2.72
N TYR A 147 -9.27 0.14 -3.42
CA TYR A 147 -8.18 -0.63 -2.86
C TYR A 147 -6.86 -0.02 -3.33
N CYS A 148 -6.07 0.48 -2.39
CA CYS A 148 -4.69 0.87 -2.64
C CYS A 148 -3.80 -0.36 -2.45
N PRO A 149 -3.05 -0.79 -3.46
CA PRO A 149 -2.14 -1.93 -3.31
C PRO A 149 -1.05 -1.64 -2.27
N ASP A 150 -0.60 -2.70 -1.61
CA ASP A 150 0.50 -2.59 -0.66
C ASP A 150 1.82 -2.41 -1.41
N LEU A 151 2.71 -1.57 -0.88
CA LEU A 151 4.03 -1.29 -1.43
C LEU A 151 5.09 -2.08 -0.66
N PRO A 152 5.71 -3.11 -1.26
CA PRO A 152 6.88 -3.74 -0.67
C PRO A 152 8.11 -2.82 -0.81
N ASP A 153 8.93 -2.78 0.23
CA ASP A 153 10.19 -2.06 0.24
C ASP A 153 11.33 -3.01 0.64
N PHE A 154 12.41 -3.00 -0.12
CA PHE A 154 13.53 -3.92 0.02
C PHE A 154 14.75 -3.14 0.47
N HIS A 155 15.41 -3.64 1.51
CA HIS A 155 16.61 -3.04 2.07
C HIS A 155 17.75 -4.06 2.05
N LEU A 156 18.85 -3.73 1.39
CA LEU A 156 20.05 -4.55 1.38
C LEU A 156 20.93 -4.17 2.57
N ARG A 157 21.38 -5.17 3.31
CA ARG A 157 22.40 -4.97 4.36
C ARG A 157 23.75 -4.69 3.71
N ILE A 158 24.37 -3.60 4.11
CA ILE A 158 25.71 -3.22 3.71
C ILE A 158 26.59 -3.22 4.96
N ASP A 159 27.64 -4.05 4.92
CA ASP A 159 28.63 -4.08 5.99
C ASP A 159 29.68 -2.99 5.77
N ILE A 160 29.71 -2.04 6.68
CA ILE A 160 30.71 -0.96 6.71
C ILE A 160 31.93 -1.50 7.43
N ARG A 161 33.08 -1.55 6.74
CA ARG A 161 34.35 -2.06 7.27
C ARG A 161 35.22 -0.92 7.77
N ASP A 162 35.96 -1.18 8.84
CA ASP A 162 37.01 -0.28 9.35
C ASP A 162 38.27 -0.33 8.48
N GLY A 163 39.23 0.54 8.76
CA GLY A 163 40.52 0.58 8.05
C GLY A 163 41.37 -0.70 8.17
N LYS A 164 40.95 -1.65 9.00
CA LYS A 164 41.59 -2.97 9.18
C LYS A 164 40.80 -4.08 8.48
N GLY A 165 39.72 -3.75 7.77
CA GLY A 165 38.89 -4.70 7.05
C GLY A 165 37.83 -5.42 7.88
N ASN A 166 37.73 -5.14 9.20
CA ASN A 166 36.70 -5.73 10.05
C ASN A 166 35.35 -5.01 9.87
N VAL A 167 34.23 -5.71 9.99
CA VAL A 167 32.91 -5.10 9.97
C VAL A 167 32.74 -4.25 11.23
N SER A 168 32.72 -2.92 11.06
CA SER A 168 32.55 -1.97 12.17
C SER A 168 31.07 -1.75 12.52
N ARG A 169 30.22 -1.73 11.50
CA ARG A 169 28.76 -1.70 11.63
C ARG A 169 28.10 -2.19 10.35
N ASN A 170 26.86 -2.56 10.45
CA ASN A 170 26.01 -2.82 9.30
C ASN A 170 24.91 -1.76 9.19
N ASP A 171 24.51 -1.47 7.96
CA ASP A 171 23.46 -0.52 7.62
C ASP A 171 22.52 -1.15 6.60
N TYR A 172 21.26 -0.70 6.57
CA TYR A 172 20.28 -1.15 5.59
C TYR A 172 19.98 0.00 4.64
N ARG A 173 20.29 -0.19 3.35
CA ARG A 173 19.98 0.77 2.30
C ARG A 173 18.82 0.32 1.45
N LYS A 174 17.96 1.24 1.09
CA LYS A 174 16.84 1.00 0.17
C LYS A 174 17.37 0.66 -1.22
N THR A 175 16.64 -0.19 -1.94
CA THR A 175 17.01 -0.57 -3.31
C THR A 175 17.14 0.60 -4.27
N GLU A 176 16.43 1.71 -4.02
CA GLU A 176 16.53 2.95 -4.81
C GLU A 176 17.89 3.62 -4.72
N GLU A 177 18.57 3.45 -3.58
CA GLU A 177 19.90 4.02 -3.28
C GLU A 177 21.06 3.12 -3.72
N LEU A 178 20.74 1.93 -4.24
CA LEU A 178 21.72 0.92 -4.62
C LEU A 178 22.18 1.08 -6.07
N SER A 179 23.44 0.68 -6.36
CA SER A 179 23.90 0.48 -7.73
C SER A 179 23.13 -0.66 -8.41
N THR A 180 23.18 -0.71 -9.75
CA THR A 180 22.53 -1.80 -10.51
C THR A 180 22.99 -3.17 -10.03
N GLY A 181 24.30 -3.36 -9.84
CA GLY A 181 24.86 -4.62 -9.33
C GLY A 181 24.36 -4.97 -7.92
N GLN A 182 24.28 -4.00 -7.03
CA GLN A 182 23.73 -4.21 -5.68
C GLN A 182 22.23 -4.57 -5.72
N ARG A 183 21.45 -3.98 -6.63
CA ARG A 183 20.04 -4.35 -6.82
C ARG A 183 19.89 -5.78 -7.28
N CYS A 184 20.67 -6.22 -8.26
CA CYS A 184 20.67 -7.60 -8.72
C CYS A 184 21.05 -8.56 -7.59
N THR A 185 22.07 -8.21 -6.80
CA THR A 185 22.46 -8.96 -5.60
C THR A 185 21.34 -9.06 -4.57
N ALA A 186 20.51 -8.03 -4.41
CA ALA A 186 19.38 -8.06 -3.49
C ALA A 186 18.21 -8.91 -4.00
N VAL A 187 17.99 -8.97 -5.31
CA VAL A 187 16.87 -9.73 -5.89
C VAL A 187 17.13 -11.23 -5.91
N LEU A 188 18.38 -11.65 -6.12
CA LEU A 188 18.72 -13.06 -6.32
C LEU A 188 18.36 -13.96 -5.12
N PRO A 189 18.69 -13.62 -3.86
CA PRO A 189 18.27 -14.41 -2.69
C PRO A 189 16.74 -14.53 -2.56
N ILE A 190 16.01 -13.49 -2.92
CA ILE A 190 14.54 -13.50 -2.92
C ILE A 190 14.02 -14.49 -3.97
N ALA A 191 14.57 -14.44 -5.19
CA ALA A 191 14.20 -15.37 -6.25
C ALA A 191 14.48 -16.83 -5.85
N PHE A 192 15.52 -17.06 -5.08
CA PHE A 192 15.81 -18.39 -4.52
C PHE A 192 14.81 -18.84 -3.46
N SER A 193 14.21 -17.93 -2.70
CA SER A 193 13.28 -18.27 -1.60
C SER A 193 11.83 -18.44 -2.06
N VAL A 194 11.44 -17.91 -3.24
CA VAL A 194 10.03 -17.88 -3.67
C VAL A 194 9.52 -19.22 -4.18
N SER A 195 10.37 -20.06 -4.77
CA SER A 195 9.94 -21.30 -5.43
C SER A 195 11.05 -22.35 -5.41
N GLN A 196 10.69 -23.62 -5.48
CA GLN A 196 11.62 -24.74 -5.66
C GLN A 196 11.72 -25.21 -7.14
N ASN A 197 11.04 -24.53 -8.06
CA ASN A 197 11.12 -24.81 -9.48
C ASN A 197 12.54 -24.60 -10.02
N PRO A 198 12.91 -25.23 -11.14
CA PRO A 198 14.18 -24.94 -11.82
C PRO A 198 14.35 -23.44 -12.05
N LEU A 199 15.56 -22.93 -11.80
CA LEU A 199 15.87 -21.50 -11.97
C LEU A 199 16.97 -21.36 -13.02
N ILE A 200 16.69 -20.54 -14.03
CA ILE A 200 17.65 -20.16 -15.08
C ILE A 200 18.18 -18.78 -14.70
N ILE A 201 19.48 -18.63 -14.66
CA ILE A 201 20.19 -17.40 -14.35
C ILE A 201 21.09 -17.09 -15.54
N ASP A 202 20.76 -16.01 -16.25
CA ASP A 202 21.49 -15.58 -17.44
C ASP A 202 22.50 -14.50 -17.06
N GLN A 203 23.76 -14.70 -17.43
CA GLN A 203 24.89 -13.78 -17.27
C GLN A 203 24.94 -13.09 -15.89
N PRO A 204 24.95 -13.86 -14.77
CA PRO A 204 24.96 -13.25 -13.44
C PRO A 204 26.21 -12.38 -13.20
N GLU A 205 27.32 -12.69 -13.89
CA GLU A 205 28.59 -11.99 -13.78
C GLU A 205 28.54 -10.53 -14.26
N ASP A 206 27.71 -10.20 -15.24
CA ASP A 206 27.65 -8.87 -15.85
C ASP A 206 27.04 -7.81 -14.92
N ASN A 207 26.18 -8.25 -14.02
CA ASN A 207 25.37 -7.35 -13.19
C ASN A 207 25.63 -7.49 -11.68
N LEU A 208 26.56 -8.34 -11.28
CA LEU A 208 26.84 -8.54 -9.87
C LEU A 208 28.14 -7.83 -9.47
N ASP A 209 28.14 -7.14 -8.34
CA ASP A 209 29.35 -6.51 -7.80
C ASP A 209 30.31 -7.60 -7.28
N ASN A 210 31.46 -7.73 -7.90
CA ASN A 210 32.46 -8.79 -7.67
C ASN A 210 32.84 -9.01 -6.19
N LYS A 211 32.71 -7.99 -5.37
CA LYS A 211 33.06 -8.05 -3.95
C LYS A 211 31.94 -8.62 -3.05
N TYR A 212 30.71 -8.49 -3.49
CA TYR A 212 29.54 -9.00 -2.76
C TYR A 212 29.14 -10.44 -3.18
N ILE A 213 29.51 -10.84 -4.39
CA ILE A 213 29.15 -12.14 -4.97
C ILE A 213 29.80 -13.29 -4.21
N SER A 214 31.02 -13.08 -3.68
CA SER A 214 31.84 -14.23 -3.31
C SER A 214 31.34 -15.00 -2.09
N ASP A 215 30.77 -14.33 -1.09
CA ASP A 215 30.47 -15.00 0.18
C ASP A 215 28.97 -15.29 0.37
N SER A 216 28.09 -14.29 0.32
CA SER A 216 26.67 -14.49 0.62
C SER A 216 25.90 -15.23 -0.49
N ILE A 217 26.21 -14.95 -1.76
CA ILE A 217 25.54 -15.63 -2.89
C ILE A 217 26.04 -17.06 -3.05
N ARG A 218 27.32 -17.31 -2.84
CA ARG A 218 27.88 -18.67 -2.89
C ARG A 218 27.22 -19.57 -1.85
N GLU A 219 27.02 -19.10 -0.62
CA GLU A 219 26.31 -19.86 0.41
C GLU A 219 24.87 -20.17 0.01
N ILE A 220 24.16 -19.15 -0.53
CA ILE A 220 22.78 -19.32 -0.99
C ILE A 220 22.71 -20.30 -2.14
N ILE A 221 23.52 -20.17 -3.20
CA ILE A 221 23.59 -21.11 -4.33
C ILE A 221 23.88 -22.52 -3.84
N THR A 222 24.86 -22.68 -2.94
CA THR A 222 25.23 -23.99 -2.40
C THR A 222 24.07 -24.62 -1.63
N SER A 223 23.33 -23.85 -0.84
CA SER A 223 22.16 -24.36 -0.11
C SER A 223 20.96 -24.66 -1.01
N GLN A 224 20.85 -24.03 -2.16
CA GLN A 224 19.74 -24.22 -3.10
C GLN A 224 19.95 -25.36 -4.09
N ARG A 225 21.19 -25.69 -4.47
CA ARG A 225 21.48 -26.78 -5.39
C ARG A 225 20.98 -28.14 -4.92
N GLU A 226 20.80 -28.32 -3.61
CA GLU A 226 20.25 -29.56 -3.04
C GLU A 226 18.71 -29.57 -3.10
N LYS A 227 18.07 -28.40 -3.32
CA LYS A 227 16.61 -28.23 -3.29
C LYS A 227 15.99 -28.10 -4.67
N ARG A 228 16.79 -27.67 -5.68
CA ARG A 228 16.29 -27.39 -7.04
C ARG A 228 17.42 -27.46 -8.09
N GLN A 229 17.04 -27.58 -9.34
CA GLN A 229 17.95 -27.43 -10.48
C GLN A 229 18.27 -25.95 -10.71
N LEU A 230 19.56 -25.62 -10.81
CA LEU A 230 20.07 -24.31 -11.20
C LEU A 230 20.76 -24.43 -12.55
N ILE A 231 20.41 -23.57 -13.50
CA ILE A 231 20.98 -23.50 -14.84
C ILE A 231 21.60 -22.10 -14.98
N PHE A 232 22.91 -22.06 -15.19
CA PHE A 232 23.64 -20.81 -15.45
C PHE A 232 23.99 -20.76 -16.94
N ILE A 233 23.73 -19.61 -17.55
CA ILE A 233 24.12 -19.27 -18.91
C ILE A 233 25.19 -18.17 -18.76
N THR A 234 26.42 -18.44 -19.26
CA THR A 234 27.59 -17.52 -19.18
C THR A 234 28.08 -17.22 -20.58
#